data_efed646d947824b7db3d1aa534acd1a8
#
_entry.id   efed646d947824b7db3d1aa534acd1a8
#
_cell.length_a   1.000
_cell.length_b   1.000
_cell.length_c   1.000
_cell.angle_alpha   90.00
_cell.angle_beta   90.00
_cell.angle_gamma   90.00
#
_symmetry.space_group_name_H-M   'P 1'
#
loop_
_entity.id
_entity.type
_entity.pdbx_description
1 polymer ?
#
loop_
_entity_poly.entity_id
_entity_poly.type
_entity_poly.pdbx_seq_one_letter_code
_entity_poly.pdbx_strand_id
1 'polypeptide(L)'
;MSDILTVYGNLFINTKGANKMKVLIIGAHEDDIEFRNAGMTMKFKELGHDVRFLCLCNGNGGHHILSPEETARVRKGETQQVAKILGVQYDIWEDVSDCEIEPTLENRKRLTRYIREYNPDIICTHRINDYHADHRATAQLVQDASYLLIVPHFCPDAPAMKEMPVIMQTVDAFKNPEFRADVVIGIDDEIETKLECVRCHRSQIYEWLPYTKGETVPESEEERREWMKGMDITADTTDEEVLAAKRGYSVRFAQVAARFRKELIEKYGEEKGSKIRYAEALMLSEYGKQLTDENKDTYFPF
;
A
#
# COMPACT_ATOMS: atom_id res chain seq x y z
N MET A 1 45.94 2.49 22.29
CA MET A 1 44.87 2.10 23.20
C MET A 1 44.11 3.39 23.52
N SER A 2 43.36 3.90 22.63
CA SER A 2 42.54 5.09 22.87
C SER A 2 41.43 5.12 21.79
N ASP A 3 40.29 4.99 22.27
CA ASP A 3 38.97 5.50 21.90
C ASP A 3 38.83 6.24 20.56
N ILE A 4 38.07 5.61 19.67
CA ILE A 4 37.34 6.32 18.64
C ILE A 4 35.84 6.12 18.94
N LEU A 5 35.28 7.07 19.69
CA LEU A 5 33.84 7.26 19.84
C LEU A 5 33.32 8.03 18.63
N THR A 6 32.62 7.33 17.74
CA THR A 6 31.88 7.98 16.67
C THR A 6 30.54 8.44 17.24
N VAL A 7 30.36 9.76 17.25
CA VAL A 7 29.14 10.43 17.69
C VAL A 7 28.10 10.31 16.59
N TYR A 8 27.14 9.40 16.73
CA TYR A 8 25.86 9.50 16.05
C TYR A 8 24.87 10.10 17.04
N GLY A 9 24.45 11.32 16.75
CA GLY A 9 23.44 12.02 17.53
C GLY A 9 22.09 11.32 17.37
N ASN A 10 21.72 10.52 18.34
CA ASN A 10 20.39 9.95 18.48
C ASN A 10 19.42 11.06 18.86
N LEU A 11 18.68 11.57 17.89
CA LEU A 11 17.45 12.29 18.18
C LEU A 11 16.39 11.25 18.58
N PHE A 12 16.41 10.83 19.84
CA PHE A 12 15.30 10.09 20.41
C PHE A 12 14.10 11.02 20.49
N ILE A 13 13.21 10.94 19.50
CA ILE A 13 11.86 11.47 19.65
C ILE A 13 11.23 10.67 20.78
N ASN A 14 10.91 11.36 21.88
CA ASN A 14 10.35 10.78 23.07
C ASN A 14 8.87 10.40 22.81
N THR A 15 8.64 9.21 22.25
CA THR A 15 7.30 8.66 21.96
C THR A 15 6.58 8.09 23.19
N LYS A 16 7.00 8.44 24.39
CA LYS A 16 6.30 8.05 25.62
C LYS A 16 4.95 8.82 25.71
N GLY A 17 3.92 8.26 25.09
CA GLY A 17 2.54 8.75 25.20
C GLY A 17 1.67 8.65 23.95
N ALA A 18 2.22 8.41 22.77
CA ALA A 18 1.39 8.18 21.59
C ALA A 18 0.73 6.80 21.68
N ASN A 19 -0.59 6.73 21.61
CA ASN A 19 -1.32 5.46 21.55
C ASN A 19 -0.85 4.68 20.30
N LYS A 20 -0.52 3.40 20.49
CA LYS A 20 -0.16 2.49 19.39
C LYS A 20 -1.36 2.35 18.46
N MET A 21 -1.26 2.87 17.25
CA MET A 21 -2.30 2.75 16.22
C MET A 21 -2.26 1.38 15.56
N LYS A 22 -3.41 0.98 15.02
CA LYS A 22 -3.59 -0.18 14.15
C LYS A 22 -3.97 0.27 12.75
N VAL A 23 -3.19 -0.15 11.77
CA VAL A 23 -3.40 0.17 10.36
C VAL A 23 -3.74 -1.12 9.62
N LEU A 24 -4.86 -1.13 8.91
CA LEU A 24 -5.28 -2.24 8.05
C LEU A 24 -5.21 -1.80 6.60
N ILE A 25 -4.47 -2.53 5.78
CA ILE A 25 -4.39 -2.28 4.35
C ILE A 25 -5.04 -3.43 3.63
N ILE A 26 -6.06 -3.13 2.80
CA ILE A 26 -6.89 -4.11 2.12
C ILE A 26 -6.69 -3.98 0.63
N GLY A 27 -6.14 -5.04 0.02
CA GLY A 27 -5.99 -5.20 -1.43
C GLY A 27 -6.95 -6.24 -1.99
N ALA A 28 -7.14 -6.26 -3.28
CA ALA A 28 -7.83 -7.32 -3.99
C ALA A 28 -6.91 -8.52 -4.18
N HIS A 29 -5.71 -8.27 -4.73
CA HIS A 29 -4.71 -9.28 -5.06
C HIS A 29 -3.45 -9.11 -4.20
N GLU A 30 -2.61 -10.13 -4.21
CA GLU A 30 -1.47 -10.27 -3.30
C GLU A 30 -0.33 -9.26 -3.52
N ASP A 31 -0.31 -8.53 -4.61
CA ASP A 31 0.72 -7.52 -4.94
C ASP A 31 0.23 -6.07 -4.81
N ASP A 32 -1.07 -5.86 -4.71
CA ASP A 32 -1.70 -4.53 -4.67
C ASP A 32 -1.20 -3.66 -3.52
N ILE A 33 -0.99 -4.27 -2.36
CA ILE A 33 -0.74 -3.55 -1.10
C ILE A 33 0.66 -2.96 -1.10
N GLU A 34 1.68 -3.77 -1.38
CA GLU A 34 3.08 -3.36 -1.33
C GLU A 34 3.41 -2.34 -2.40
N PHE A 35 2.82 -2.50 -3.58
CA PHE A 35 3.04 -1.56 -4.68
C PHE A 35 2.61 -0.14 -4.34
N ARG A 36 1.67 0.01 -3.41
CA ARG A 36 1.08 1.30 -3.08
C ARG A 36 1.44 1.82 -1.70
N ASN A 37 1.70 0.91 -0.72
CA ASN A 37 1.76 1.28 0.69
C ASN A 37 2.95 0.69 1.46
N ALA A 38 3.95 0.06 0.83
CA ALA A 38 5.08 -0.52 1.57
C ALA A 38 5.91 0.55 2.29
N GLY A 39 6.12 1.72 1.69
CA GLY A 39 6.86 2.82 2.30
C GLY A 39 6.16 3.35 3.56
N MET A 40 4.87 3.64 3.45
CA MET A 40 4.03 4.02 4.59
C MET A 40 4.03 2.95 5.69
N THR A 41 3.93 1.68 5.29
CA THR A 41 3.97 0.55 6.24
C THR A 41 5.24 0.55 7.07
N MET A 42 6.41 0.73 6.43
CA MET A 42 7.69 0.79 7.13
C MET A 42 7.73 1.94 8.13
N LYS A 43 7.28 3.13 7.74
CA LYS A 43 7.21 4.30 8.62
C LYS A 43 6.30 4.06 9.84
N PHE A 44 5.12 3.47 9.65
CA PHE A 44 4.27 3.09 10.78
C PHE A 44 4.93 2.06 11.69
N LYS A 45 5.62 1.06 11.13
CA LYS A 45 6.33 0.04 11.91
C LYS A 45 7.49 0.64 12.70
N GLU A 46 8.25 1.57 12.14
CA GLU A 46 9.33 2.29 12.83
C GLU A 46 8.83 3.08 14.04
N LEU A 47 7.64 3.66 13.93
CA LEU A 47 6.97 4.34 15.04
C LEU A 47 6.32 3.38 16.06
N GLY A 48 6.44 2.06 15.86
CA GLY A 48 5.91 1.04 16.77
C GLY A 48 4.43 0.73 16.59
N HIS A 49 3.79 1.24 15.54
CA HIS A 49 2.39 0.95 15.22
C HIS A 49 2.22 -0.49 14.73
N ASP A 50 0.98 -1.00 14.79
CA ASP A 50 0.62 -2.31 14.27
C ASP A 50 0.05 -2.18 12.86
N VAL A 51 0.61 -2.92 11.90
CA VAL A 51 0.14 -2.91 10.51
C VAL A 51 -0.21 -4.33 10.10
N ARG A 52 -1.39 -4.49 9.50
CA ARG A 52 -1.88 -5.76 8.98
C ARG A 52 -2.33 -5.59 7.54
N PHE A 53 -2.06 -6.60 6.72
CA PHE A 53 -2.49 -6.69 5.33
C PHE A 53 -3.60 -7.73 5.19
N LEU A 54 -4.58 -7.44 4.35
CA LEU A 54 -5.65 -8.36 3.97
C LEU A 54 -5.85 -8.33 2.46
N CYS A 55 -5.73 -9.50 1.83
CA CYS A 55 -6.08 -9.71 0.43
C CYS A 55 -7.43 -10.43 0.34
N LEU A 56 -8.33 -9.97 -0.54
CA LEU A 56 -9.70 -10.50 -0.63
C LEU A 56 -9.87 -11.65 -1.62
N CYS A 57 -8.80 -12.10 -2.29
CA CYS A 57 -8.79 -13.32 -3.08
C CYS A 57 -7.43 -14.01 -3.04
N ASN A 58 -7.35 -15.21 -3.63
CA ASN A 58 -6.15 -16.05 -3.65
C ASN A 58 -5.29 -15.88 -4.91
N GLY A 59 -5.60 -14.93 -5.79
CA GLY A 59 -4.84 -14.57 -6.97
C GLY A 59 -4.63 -15.67 -8.01
N ASN A 60 -5.43 -16.74 -7.97
CA ASN A 60 -5.26 -17.95 -8.80
C ASN A 60 -5.45 -17.73 -10.32
N GLY A 61 -6.06 -16.61 -10.73
CA GLY A 61 -6.24 -16.24 -12.14
C GLY A 61 -5.06 -15.50 -12.76
N GLY A 62 -4.10 -15.04 -11.94
CA GLY A 62 -3.02 -14.15 -12.37
C GLY A 62 -1.80 -14.85 -12.97
N HIS A 63 -1.97 -15.88 -13.84
CA HIS A 63 -0.87 -16.49 -14.55
C HIS A 63 -1.32 -17.17 -15.87
N HIS A 64 -0.41 -17.26 -16.86
CA HIS A 64 -0.73 -17.77 -18.21
C HIS A 64 -0.21 -19.21 -18.48
N ILE A 65 0.59 -19.77 -17.55
CA ILE A 65 1.18 -21.11 -17.68
C ILE A 65 0.79 -22.00 -16.49
N LEU A 66 0.94 -21.50 -15.25
CA LEU A 66 0.65 -22.27 -14.05
C LEU A 66 -0.85 -22.58 -13.96
N SER A 67 -1.18 -23.72 -13.38
CA SER A 67 -2.59 -24.02 -13.02
C SER A 67 -3.08 -23.04 -11.95
N PRO A 68 -4.41 -22.84 -11.81
CA PRO A 68 -4.96 -21.98 -10.77
C PRO A 68 -4.48 -22.35 -9.36
N GLU A 69 -4.40 -23.63 -9.04
CA GLU A 69 -3.95 -24.13 -7.74
C GLU A 69 -2.46 -23.84 -7.49
N GLU A 70 -1.64 -24.00 -8.53
CA GLU A 70 -0.20 -23.67 -8.45
C GLU A 70 0.01 -22.16 -8.34
N THR A 71 -0.74 -21.37 -9.08
CA THR A 71 -0.70 -19.90 -9.03
C THR A 71 -1.01 -19.42 -7.62
N ALA A 72 -2.13 -19.84 -7.03
CA ALA A 72 -2.49 -19.50 -5.66
C ALA A 72 -1.40 -19.87 -4.65
N ARG A 73 -0.83 -21.09 -4.78
CA ARG A 73 0.24 -21.56 -3.91
C ARG A 73 1.51 -20.71 -4.04
N VAL A 74 1.92 -20.37 -5.27
CA VAL A 74 3.11 -19.54 -5.54
C VAL A 74 2.90 -18.14 -4.98
N ARG A 75 1.78 -17.47 -5.30
CA ARG A 75 1.47 -16.13 -4.85
C ARG A 75 1.39 -16.02 -3.34
N LYS A 76 0.76 -16.99 -2.66
CA LYS A 76 0.76 -17.09 -1.20
C LYS A 76 2.19 -17.19 -0.64
N GLY A 77 3.09 -17.93 -1.28
CA GLY A 77 4.51 -18.01 -0.91
C GLY A 77 5.23 -16.67 -1.07
N GLU A 78 4.89 -15.91 -2.10
CA GLU A 78 5.43 -14.58 -2.38
C GLU A 78 4.98 -13.56 -1.31
N THR A 79 3.70 -13.55 -0.92
CA THR A 79 3.21 -12.68 0.18
C THR A 79 3.83 -13.01 1.53
N GLN A 80 4.14 -14.27 1.80
CA GLN A 80 4.84 -14.67 3.03
C GLN A 80 6.27 -14.07 3.10
N GLN A 81 6.95 -13.93 1.96
CA GLN A 81 8.25 -13.26 1.90
C GLN A 81 8.11 -11.77 2.19
N VAL A 82 7.13 -11.11 1.58
CA VAL A 82 6.81 -9.70 1.86
C VAL A 82 6.47 -9.50 3.33
N ALA A 83 5.58 -10.33 3.89
CA ALA A 83 5.19 -10.28 5.30
C ALA A 83 6.40 -10.35 6.23
N LYS A 84 7.39 -11.20 5.89
CA LYS A 84 8.63 -11.34 6.65
C LYS A 84 9.52 -10.10 6.54
N ILE A 85 9.65 -9.51 5.35
CA ILE A 85 10.45 -8.29 5.12
C ILE A 85 9.87 -7.11 5.92
N LEU A 86 8.56 -6.90 5.82
CA LEU A 86 7.88 -5.76 6.46
C LEU A 86 7.51 -6.01 7.92
N GLY A 87 7.63 -7.24 8.43
CA GLY A 87 7.23 -7.60 9.79
C GLY A 87 5.74 -7.40 10.05
N VAL A 88 4.88 -7.75 9.09
CA VAL A 88 3.42 -7.61 9.15
C VAL A 88 2.73 -8.98 9.15
N GLN A 89 1.50 -9.03 9.66
CA GLN A 89 0.59 -10.14 9.36
C GLN A 89 -0.05 -9.89 8.00
N TYR A 90 -0.08 -10.92 7.14
CA TYR A 90 -0.66 -10.86 5.82
C TYR A 90 -1.69 -11.98 5.66
N ASP A 91 -2.97 -11.63 5.69
CA ASP A 91 -4.08 -12.55 5.58
C ASP A 91 -4.64 -12.56 4.14
N ILE A 92 -5.12 -13.72 3.69
CA ILE A 92 -5.69 -13.92 2.35
C ILE A 92 -7.03 -14.64 2.49
N TRP A 93 -8.04 -14.21 1.75
CA TRP A 93 -9.25 -15.00 1.57
C TRP A 93 -9.00 -16.12 0.54
N GLU A 94 -8.50 -17.24 1.02
CA GLU A 94 -8.03 -18.36 0.18
C GLU A 94 -9.17 -19.07 -0.59
N ASP A 95 -10.40 -18.91 -0.17
CA ASP A 95 -11.62 -19.48 -0.74
C ASP A 95 -12.27 -18.59 -1.81
N VAL A 96 -11.74 -17.42 -2.09
CA VAL A 96 -12.20 -16.52 -3.14
C VAL A 96 -11.19 -16.54 -4.28
N SER A 97 -11.65 -16.88 -5.49
CA SER A 97 -10.81 -16.86 -6.69
C SER A 97 -10.54 -15.43 -7.20
N ASP A 98 -9.42 -15.27 -7.88
CA ASP A 98 -9.12 -14.06 -8.67
C ASP A 98 -10.22 -13.85 -9.74
N CYS A 99 -10.57 -12.61 -10.00
CA CYS A 99 -11.68 -12.18 -10.85
C CYS A 99 -13.09 -12.49 -10.33
N GLU A 100 -13.24 -13.01 -9.10
CA GLU A 100 -14.51 -13.43 -8.54
C GLU A 100 -14.88 -12.70 -7.23
N ILE A 101 -14.22 -11.62 -6.89
CA ILE A 101 -14.60 -10.81 -5.72
C ILE A 101 -15.91 -10.09 -6.01
N GLU A 102 -16.96 -10.42 -5.24
CA GLU A 102 -18.26 -9.76 -5.33
C GLU A 102 -18.64 -9.03 -4.04
N PRO A 103 -19.23 -7.83 -4.10
CA PRO A 103 -19.67 -7.07 -2.93
C PRO A 103 -21.02 -7.61 -2.40
N THR A 104 -21.10 -8.92 -2.15
CA THR A 104 -22.26 -9.59 -1.60
C THR A 104 -22.50 -9.24 -0.13
N LEU A 105 -23.71 -9.49 0.37
CA LEU A 105 -24.02 -9.35 1.79
C LEU A 105 -23.16 -10.29 2.67
N GLU A 106 -22.82 -11.48 2.17
CA GLU A 106 -21.96 -12.42 2.89
C GLU A 106 -20.53 -11.89 3.01
N ASN A 107 -19.92 -11.45 1.92
CA ASN A 107 -18.59 -10.86 1.91
C ASN A 107 -18.53 -9.56 2.75
N ARG A 108 -19.59 -8.73 2.70
CA ARG A 108 -19.71 -7.55 3.56
C ARG A 108 -19.73 -7.92 5.05
N LYS A 109 -20.49 -8.94 5.43
CA LYS A 109 -20.52 -9.44 6.82
C LYS A 109 -19.16 -10.03 7.23
N ARG A 110 -18.52 -10.80 6.36
CA ARG A 110 -17.19 -11.37 6.58
C ARG A 110 -16.16 -10.26 6.84
N LEU A 111 -16.12 -9.25 5.95
CA LEU A 111 -15.21 -8.11 6.08
C LEU A 111 -15.51 -7.28 7.34
N THR A 112 -16.78 -7.04 7.64
CA THR A 112 -17.18 -6.30 8.86
C THR A 112 -16.68 -6.99 10.12
N ARG A 113 -16.81 -8.32 10.22
CA ARG A 113 -16.28 -9.09 11.38
C ARG A 113 -14.77 -8.98 11.48
N TYR A 114 -14.07 -9.17 10.36
CA TYR A 114 -12.62 -9.06 10.31
C TYR A 114 -12.13 -7.68 10.76
N ILE A 115 -12.72 -6.61 10.24
CA ILE A 115 -12.37 -5.23 10.62
C ILE A 115 -12.65 -5.00 12.10
N ARG A 116 -13.81 -5.41 12.61
CA ARG A 116 -14.16 -5.25 14.03
C ARG A 116 -13.22 -6.00 14.97
N GLU A 117 -12.83 -7.23 14.61
CA GLU A 117 -11.88 -8.04 15.39
C GLU A 117 -10.52 -7.36 15.48
N TYR A 118 -10.00 -6.87 14.35
CA TYR A 118 -8.74 -6.16 14.35
C TYR A 118 -8.84 -4.77 14.98
N ASN A 119 -9.97 -4.09 14.82
CA ASN A 119 -10.29 -2.75 15.35
C ASN A 119 -9.24 -1.71 14.92
N PRO A 120 -9.09 -1.43 13.60
CA PRO A 120 -8.09 -0.49 13.09
C PRO A 120 -8.49 0.97 13.33
N ASP A 121 -7.48 1.85 13.45
CA ASP A 121 -7.61 3.30 13.45
C ASP A 121 -7.63 3.85 12.01
N ILE A 122 -6.92 3.18 11.10
CA ILE A 122 -6.80 3.54 9.68
C ILE A 122 -7.05 2.31 8.83
N ILE A 123 -7.84 2.47 7.76
CA ILE A 123 -7.95 1.51 6.66
C ILE A 123 -7.46 2.17 5.38
N CYS A 124 -6.59 1.49 4.63
CA CYS A 124 -6.22 1.88 3.26
C CYS A 124 -6.74 0.83 2.28
N THR A 125 -7.28 1.26 1.13
CA THR A 125 -7.82 0.35 0.12
C THR A 125 -7.82 0.97 -1.27
N HIS A 126 -8.35 0.26 -2.25
CA HIS A 126 -8.56 0.75 -3.62
C HIS A 126 -9.59 1.88 -3.69
N ARG A 127 -9.63 2.54 -4.84
CA ARG A 127 -10.73 3.44 -5.22
C ARG A 127 -11.86 2.64 -5.87
N ILE A 128 -13.08 3.16 -5.79
CA ILE A 128 -14.25 2.54 -6.45
C ILE A 128 -14.25 2.68 -7.97
N ASN A 129 -13.42 3.55 -8.53
CA ASN A 129 -13.16 3.62 -9.96
C ASN A 129 -11.78 3.06 -10.28
N ASP A 130 -11.73 1.89 -10.88
CA ASP A 130 -10.52 1.16 -11.23
C ASP A 130 -10.80 0.29 -12.47
N TYR A 131 -9.73 -0.13 -13.19
CA TYR A 131 -9.89 -1.01 -14.34
C TYR A 131 -10.34 -2.42 -13.94
N HIS A 132 -9.86 -2.92 -12.79
CA HIS A 132 -10.12 -4.29 -12.35
C HIS A 132 -11.43 -4.39 -11.58
N ALA A 133 -12.23 -5.41 -11.90
CA ALA A 133 -13.50 -5.66 -11.21
C ALA A 133 -13.28 -5.89 -9.71
N ASP A 134 -12.27 -6.69 -9.36
CA ASP A 134 -11.95 -7.04 -7.97
C ASP A 134 -11.48 -5.83 -7.16
N HIS A 135 -10.72 -4.88 -7.76
CA HIS A 135 -10.34 -3.63 -7.09
C HIS A 135 -11.58 -2.82 -6.74
N ARG A 136 -12.53 -2.70 -7.70
CA ARG A 136 -13.79 -1.99 -7.46
C ARG A 136 -14.65 -2.68 -6.41
N ALA A 137 -14.75 -4.02 -6.48
CA ALA A 137 -15.50 -4.82 -5.51
C ALA A 137 -14.90 -4.72 -4.09
N THR A 138 -13.57 -4.76 -3.97
CA THR A 138 -12.84 -4.55 -2.70
C THR A 138 -13.13 -3.17 -2.12
N ALA A 139 -12.99 -2.12 -2.93
CA ALA A 139 -13.30 -0.76 -2.52
C ALA A 139 -14.76 -0.61 -2.09
N GLN A 140 -15.70 -1.19 -2.85
CA GLN A 140 -17.13 -1.20 -2.54
C GLN A 140 -17.42 -1.91 -1.21
N LEU A 141 -16.80 -3.07 -0.97
CA LEU A 141 -16.95 -3.81 0.29
C LEU A 141 -16.49 -2.98 1.50
N VAL A 142 -15.34 -2.31 1.39
CA VAL A 142 -14.83 -1.43 2.46
C VAL A 142 -15.77 -0.23 2.68
N GLN A 143 -16.21 0.40 1.60
CA GLN A 143 -17.14 1.53 1.67
C GLN A 143 -18.48 1.12 2.28
N ASP A 144 -19.04 0.00 1.86
CA ASP A 144 -20.31 -0.53 2.37
C ASP A 144 -20.20 -0.94 3.86
N ALA A 145 -19.03 -1.44 4.28
CA ALA A 145 -18.80 -1.82 5.67
C ALA A 145 -18.65 -0.60 6.60
N SER A 146 -18.14 0.53 6.11
CA SER A 146 -17.70 1.67 6.93
C SER A 146 -18.67 2.07 8.04
N TYR A 147 -19.91 2.44 7.70
CA TYR A 147 -20.93 2.78 8.67
C TYR A 147 -21.38 1.56 9.51
N LEU A 148 -21.41 0.38 8.89
CA LEU A 148 -21.87 -0.85 9.54
C LEU A 148 -20.93 -1.31 10.66
N LEU A 149 -19.67 -0.85 10.68
CA LEU A 149 -18.72 -1.14 11.75
C LEU A 149 -19.23 -0.70 13.12
N ILE A 150 -20.00 0.37 13.19
CA ILE A 150 -20.53 0.92 14.45
C ILE A 150 -21.99 0.51 14.73
N VAL A 151 -22.62 -0.33 13.90
CA VAL A 151 -24.02 -0.78 14.04
C VAL A 151 -24.10 -2.08 14.83
N PRO A 152 -24.53 -2.10 16.11
CA PRO A 152 -24.44 -3.28 16.97
C PRO A 152 -25.24 -4.50 16.46
N HIS A 153 -26.40 -4.25 15.82
CA HIS A 153 -27.26 -5.34 15.33
C HIS A 153 -26.82 -5.92 13.99
N PHE A 154 -25.83 -5.30 13.32
CA PHE A 154 -25.20 -5.92 12.16
C PHE A 154 -24.00 -6.74 12.63
N CYS A 155 -23.95 -8.04 12.30
CA CYS A 155 -22.97 -8.99 12.82
C CYS A 155 -22.84 -8.95 14.36
N PRO A 156 -23.92 -9.27 15.13
CA PRO A 156 -23.93 -9.13 16.59
C PRO A 156 -22.96 -10.08 17.30
N ASP A 157 -22.41 -11.05 16.60
CA ASP A 157 -21.37 -11.99 17.03
C ASP A 157 -19.96 -11.34 17.09
N ALA A 158 -19.77 -10.17 16.48
CA ALA A 158 -18.58 -9.36 16.56
C ALA A 158 -18.89 -7.98 17.17
N PRO A 159 -18.28 -7.58 18.31
CA PRO A 159 -18.59 -6.30 18.96
C PRO A 159 -18.44 -5.11 18.02
N ALA A 160 -19.45 -4.24 17.99
CA ALA A 160 -19.38 -3.02 17.18
C ALA A 160 -18.24 -2.10 17.64
N MET A 161 -17.60 -1.46 16.68
CA MET A 161 -16.57 -0.44 16.98
C MET A 161 -17.21 0.79 17.65
N LYS A 162 -16.45 1.50 18.45
CA LYS A 162 -16.91 2.74 19.09
C LYS A 162 -17.02 3.91 18.12
N GLU A 163 -16.12 3.93 17.14
CA GLU A 163 -16.06 4.93 16.07
C GLU A 163 -15.57 4.27 14.78
N MET A 164 -15.87 4.87 13.65
CA MET A 164 -15.35 4.43 12.36
C MET A 164 -13.86 4.76 12.23
N PRO A 165 -13.06 3.93 11.56
CA PRO A 165 -11.67 4.27 11.25
C PRO A 165 -11.59 5.40 10.21
N VAL A 166 -10.44 6.02 10.10
CA VAL A 166 -10.08 6.82 8.92
C VAL A 166 -9.95 5.89 7.73
N ILE A 167 -10.64 6.17 6.62
CA ILE A 167 -10.56 5.35 5.41
C ILE A 167 -9.85 6.14 4.32
N MET A 168 -8.74 5.58 3.84
CA MET A 168 -7.91 6.17 2.81
C MET A 168 -7.95 5.32 1.54
N GLN A 169 -7.92 5.98 0.40
CA GLN A 169 -7.83 5.36 -0.91
C GLN A 169 -6.44 5.56 -1.48
N THR A 170 -5.84 4.50 -2.00
CA THR A 170 -4.48 4.52 -2.53
C THR A 170 -4.41 5.18 -3.90
N VAL A 171 -3.26 5.79 -4.21
CA VAL A 171 -3.02 6.46 -5.49
C VAL A 171 -3.14 5.51 -6.67
N ASP A 172 -3.75 6.00 -7.74
CA ASP A 172 -3.84 5.34 -9.04
C ASP A 172 -3.65 6.33 -10.20
N ALA A 173 -3.86 5.87 -11.43
CA ALA A 173 -3.77 6.68 -12.65
C ALA A 173 -5.13 7.07 -13.24
N PHE A 174 -6.25 6.71 -12.60
CA PHE A 174 -7.58 7.01 -13.11
C PHE A 174 -7.97 8.47 -12.88
N LYS A 175 -8.66 9.06 -13.87
CA LYS A 175 -8.95 10.49 -13.89
C LYS A 175 -10.36 10.86 -13.44
N ASN A 176 -11.24 9.90 -13.28
CA ASN A 176 -12.64 10.16 -12.93
C ASN A 176 -13.13 9.23 -11.81
N PRO A 177 -13.43 9.76 -10.62
CA PRO A 177 -13.12 11.13 -10.19
C PRO A 177 -11.60 11.39 -10.16
N GLU A 178 -11.17 12.65 -10.19
CA GLU A 178 -9.76 13.01 -10.08
C GLU A 178 -9.22 12.60 -8.71
N PHE A 179 -7.97 12.09 -8.68
CA PHE A 179 -7.31 11.75 -7.42
C PHE A 179 -6.78 13.02 -6.76
N ARG A 180 -7.23 13.29 -5.55
CA ARG A 180 -6.73 14.36 -4.68
C ARG A 180 -5.78 13.75 -3.64
N ALA A 181 -4.57 14.24 -3.55
CA ALA A 181 -3.62 13.78 -2.55
C ALA A 181 -3.85 14.50 -1.22
N ASP A 182 -4.71 13.96 -0.36
CA ASP A 182 -4.96 14.51 0.97
C ASP A 182 -3.81 14.21 1.94
N VAL A 183 -3.06 13.14 1.69
CA VAL A 183 -1.84 12.76 2.40
C VAL A 183 -0.78 12.38 1.37
N VAL A 184 0.41 12.98 1.49
CA VAL A 184 1.60 12.60 0.72
C VAL A 184 2.71 12.18 1.68
N ILE A 185 3.48 11.18 1.30
CA ILE A 185 4.49 10.55 2.16
C ILE A 185 5.76 10.35 1.33
N GLY A 186 6.84 11.08 1.68
CA GLY A 186 8.15 10.84 1.10
C GLY A 186 8.70 9.49 1.59
N ILE A 187 9.22 8.68 0.66
CA ILE A 187 9.68 7.31 0.95
C ILE A 187 11.09 7.04 0.40
N ASP A 188 11.93 8.05 0.32
CA ASP A 188 13.28 7.91 -0.24
C ASP A 188 14.13 6.91 0.56
N ASP A 189 13.99 6.89 1.88
CA ASP A 189 14.72 5.97 2.76
C ASP A 189 14.17 4.53 2.67
N GLU A 190 12.92 4.36 2.28
CA GLU A 190 12.22 3.06 2.21
C GLU A 190 12.25 2.44 0.81
N ILE A 191 12.71 3.15 -0.22
CA ILE A 191 12.54 2.75 -1.61
C ILE A 191 13.20 1.41 -1.94
N GLU A 192 14.41 1.13 -1.46
CA GLU A 192 15.11 -0.12 -1.76
C GLU A 192 14.38 -1.32 -1.15
N THR A 193 13.88 -1.20 0.08
CA THR A 193 13.08 -2.25 0.72
C THR A 193 11.73 -2.42 0.03
N LYS A 194 11.10 -1.32 -0.41
CA LYS A 194 9.87 -1.38 -1.22
C LYS A 194 10.09 -2.13 -2.53
N LEU A 195 11.18 -1.84 -3.24
CA LEU A 195 11.55 -2.56 -4.46
C LEU A 195 11.84 -4.05 -4.19
N GLU A 196 12.40 -4.38 -3.02
CA GLU A 196 12.58 -5.77 -2.60
C GLU A 196 11.24 -6.48 -2.41
N CYS A 197 10.27 -5.83 -1.76
CA CYS A 197 8.91 -6.36 -1.62
C CYS A 197 8.26 -6.60 -3.00
N VAL A 198 8.39 -5.65 -3.93
CA VAL A 198 7.92 -5.80 -5.32
C VAL A 198 8.55 -7.03 -5.98
N ARG A 199 9.87 -7.25 -5.80
CA ARG A 199 10.58 -8.41 -6.36
C ARG A 199 10.15 -9.75 -5.79
N CYS A 200 9.57 -9.78 -4.58
CA CYS A 200 9.04 -11.01 -4.02
C CYS A 200 7.93 -11.61 -4.89
N HIS A 201 7.13 -10.77 -5.57
CA HIS A 201 6.07 -11.19 -6.47
C HIS A 201 6.59 -11.60 -7.85
N ARG A 202 7.48 -12.60 -7.88
CA ARG A 202 8.19 -13.03 -9.11
C ARG A 202 7.23 -13.48 -10.21
N SER A 203 6.21 -14.24 -9.85
CA SER A 203 5.16 -14.70 -10.77
C SER A 203 4.43 -13.55 -11.48
N GLN A 204 4.33 -12.41 -10.83
CA GLN A 204 3.71 -11.21 -11.38
C GLN A 204 4.72 -10.33 -12.13
N ILE A 205 5.83 -9.99 -11.49
CA ILE A 205 6.78 -9.00 -12.00
C ILE A 205 7.56 -9.50 -13.23
N TYR A 206 7.93 -10.79 -13.23
CA TYR A 206 8.78 -11.36 -14.28
C TYR A 206 8.06 -12.32 -15.20
N GLU A 207 6.79 -12.67 -14.92
CA GLU A 207 6.04 -13.65 -15.71
C GLU A 207 4.72 -13.07 -16.23
N TRP A 208 3.72 -12.86 -15.36
CA TRP A 208 2.37 -12.46 -15.76
C TRP A 208 2.27 -11.05 -16.35
N LEU A 209 2.76 -10.03 -15.65
CA LEU A 209 2.64 -8.63 -16.10
C LEU A 209 3.43 -8.35 -17.39
N PRO A 210 4.65 -8.88 -17.58
CA PRO A 210 5.34 -8.81 -18.89
C PRO A 210 4.58 -9.53 -19.99
N TYR A 211 4.05 -10.73 -19.72
CA TYR A 211 3.25 -11.48 -20.71
C TYR A 211 2.05 -10.65 -21.20
N THR A 212 1.29 -10.03 -20.30
CA THR A 212 0.12 -9.21 -20.68
C THR A 212 0.46 -8.01 -21.56
N LYS A 213 1.71 -7.58 -21.55
CA LYS A 213 2.22 -6.41 -22.30
C LYS A 213 3.07 -6.80 -23.51
N GLY A 214 3.34 -8.09 -23.72
CA GLY A 214 4.28 -8.57 -24.75
C GLY A 214 5.72 -8.10 -24.50
N GLU A 215 6.13 -7.97 -23.24
CA GLU A 215 7.46 -7.54 -22.84
C GLU A 215 8.40 -8.72 -22.65
N THR A 216 9.65 -8.57 -23.08
CA THR A 216 10.72 -9.54 -22.81
C THR A 216 11.40 -9.20 -21.50
N VAL A 217 11.53 -10.19 -20.63
CA VAL A 217 12.21 -10.09 -19.33
C VAL A 217 13.63 -10.65 -19.49
N PRO A 218 14.67 -9.99 -18.95
CA PRO A 218 16.03 -10.52 -18.95
C PRO A 218 16.14 -11.85 -18.20
N GLU A 219 17.16 -12.64 -18.54
CA GLU A 219 17.38 -13.96 -17.92
C GLU A 219 18.10 -13.86 -16.58
N SER A 220 19.14 -13.00 -16.49
CA SER A 220 19.94 -12.88 -15.28
C SER A 220 19.24 -12.04 -14.19
N GLU A 221 19.47 -12.39 -12.93
CA GLU A 221 18.92 -11.65 -11.78
C GLU A 221 19.41 -10.20 -11.72
N GLU A 222 20.64 -9.93 -12.14
CA GLU A 222 21.20 -8.58 -12.18
C GLU A 222 20.47 -7.70 -13.22
N GLU A 223 20.33 -8.19 -14.45
CA GLU A 223 19.59 -7.49 -15.51
C GLU A 223 18.11 -7.33 -15.16
N ARG A 224 17.50 -8.32 -14.48
CA ARG A 224 16.11 -8.23 -14.00
C ARG A 224 15.93 -7.10 -12.99
N ARG A 225 16.90 -6.88 -12.09
CA ARG A 225 16.86 -5.78 -11.13
C ARG A 225 16.87 -4.42 -11.83
N GLU A 226 17.77 -4.24 -12.81
CA GLU A 226 17.85 -3.00 -13.58
C GLU A 226 16.61 -2.82 -14.48
N TRP A 227 16.15 -3.87 -15.14
CA TRP A 227 14.92 -3.85 -15.93
C TRP A 227 13.69 -3.45 -15.10
N MET A 228 13.59 -3.96 -13.88
CA MET A 228 12.49 -3.64 -12.95
C MET A 228 12.55 -2.19 -12.50
N LYS A 229 13.72 -1.63 -12.23
CA LYS A 229 13.87 -0.23 -11.85
C LYS A 229 13.40 0.70 -12.97
N GLY A 230 13.86 0.48 -14.18
CA GLY A 230 13.52 1.22 -15.39
C GLY A 230 14.48 2.35 -15.71
N MET A 231 14.69 3.30 -14.81
CA MET A 231 15.70 4.33 -14.92
C MET A 231 16.29 4.65 -13.54
N ASP A 232 17.51 5.14 -13.54
CA ASP A 232 18.13 5.66 -12.33
C ASP A 232 17.54 7.03 -11.99
N ILE A 233 16.97 7.14 -10.80
CA ILE A 233 16.45 8.40 -10.28
C ILE A 233 17.52 8.99 -9.35
N THR A 234 18.11 10.09 -9.76
CA THR A 234 19.18 10.80 -9.03
C THR A 234 18.71 12.14 -8.50
N ALA A 235 19.59 12.84 -7.78
CA ALA A 235 19.31 14.21 -7.31
C ALA A 235 19.07 15.21 -8.47
N ASP A 236 19.67 14.95 -9.63
CA ASP A 236 19.57 15.81 -10.81
C ASP A 236 18.39 15.45 -11.73
N THR A 237 17.72 14.31 -11.48
CA THR A 237 16.56 13.89 -12.27
C THR A 237 15.39 14.84 -12.03
N THR A 238 14.86 15.43 -13.08
CA THR A 238 13.74 16.38 -13.02
C THR A 238 12.38 15.67 -12.97
N ASP A 239 11.37 16.35 -12.42
CA ASP A 239 9.98 15.81 -12.43
C ASP A 239 9.47 15.59 -13.85
N GLU A 240 9.89 16.41 -14.83
CA GLU A 240 9.50 16.28 -16.25
C GLU A 240 10.06 14.98 -16.84
N GLU A 241 11.34 14.67 -16.61
CA GLU A 241 11.97 13.42 -17.05
C GLU A 241 11.27 12.20 -16.45
N VAL A 242 10.96 12.24 -15.14
CA VAL A 242 10.24 11.18 -14.43
C VAL A 242 8.85 10.98 -15.01
N LEU A 243 8.09 12.06 -15.25
CA LEU A 243 6.73 11.97 -15.81
C LEU A 243 6.72 11.49 -17.27
N ALA A 244 7.78 11.75 -18.04
CA ALA A 244 7.95 11.28 -19.39
C ALA A 244 8.35 9.80 -19.50
N ALA A 245 8.95 9.25 -18.44
CA ALA A 245 9.42 7.86 -18.40
C ALA A 245 8.26 6.86 -18.44
N LYS A 246 8.41 5.78 -19.22
CA LYS A 246 7.32 4.83 -19.50
C LYS A 246 7.44 3.51 -18.76
N ARG A 247 8.58 3.21 -18.17
CA ARG A 247 8.91 1.89 -17.61
C ARG A 247 9.55 1.97 -16.24
N GLY A 248 9.34 0.92 -15.48
CA GLY A 248 10.02 0.63 -14.23
C GLY A 248 9.19 0.93 -12.98
N TYR A 249 9.45 0.16 -11.93
CA TYR A 249 8.77 0.35 -10.66
C TYR A 249 9.32 1.54 -9.88
N SER A 250 10.65 1.80 -9.94
CA SER A 250 11.23 3.03 -9.40
C SER A 250 10.59 4.27 -10.03
N VAL A 251 10.42 4.24 -11.35
CA VAL A 251 9.75 5.32 -12.10
C VAL A 251 8.32 5.55 -11.61
N ARG A 252 7.54 4.49 -11.40
CA ARG A 252 6.15 4.62 -10.90
C ARG A 252 6.09 5.32 -9.55
N PHE A 253 7.00 4.98 -8.64
CA PHE A 253 7.05 5.58 -7.32
C PHE A 253 7.57 7.03 -7.36
N ALA A 254 8.52 7.32 -8.26
CA ALA A 254 8.99 8.68 -8.51
C ALA A 254 7.92 9.54 -9.19
N GLN A 255 7.10 8.98 -10.08
CA GLN A 255 5.97 9.68 -10.70
C GLN A 255 4.94 10.16 -9.68
N VAL A 256 4.76 9.46 -8.56
CA VAL A 256 3.91 9.95 -7.47
C VAL A 256 4.52 11.22 -6.85
N ALA A 257 5.83 11.24 -6.58
CA ALA A 257 6.51 12.42 -6.06
C ALA A 257 6.44 13.60 -7.05
N ALA A 258 6.73 13.35 -8.32
CA ALA A 258 6.66 14.37 -9.38
C ALA A 258 5.24 14.94 -9.55
N ARG A 259 4.21 14.07 -9.52
CA ARG A 259 2.81 14.47 -9.66
C ARG A 259 2.31 15.32 -8.50
N PHE A 260 2.79 15.06 -7.29
CA PHE A 260 2.35 15.71 -6.05
C PHE A 260 3.48 16.52 -5.40
N ARG A 261 4.35 17.12 -6.22
CA ARG A 261 5.47 17.94 -5.76
C ARG A 261 5.03 19.11 -4.88
N LYS A 262 3.93 19.75 -5.24
CA LYS A 262 3.38 20.86 -4.49
C LYS A 262 2.98 20.42 -3.08
N GLU A 263 2.25 19.33 -2.94
CA GLU A 263 1.80 18.79 -1.66
C GLU A 263 2.98 18.31 -0.79
N LEU A 264 4.03 17.77 -1.42
CA LEU A 264 5.27 17.42 -0.72
C LEU A 264 5.97 18.67 -0.18
N ILE A 265 6.05 19.76 -0.95
CA ILE A 265 6.61 21.03 -0.50
C ILE A 265 5.76 21.64 0.61
N GLU A 266 4.44 21.62 0.49
CA GLU A 266 3.51 22.09 1.52
C GLU A 266 3.69 21.33 2.85
N LYS A 267 3.90 20.02 2.80
CA LYS A 267 4.10 19.18 3.99
C LYS A 267 5.49 19.28 4.60
N TYR A 268 6.53 19.17 3.80
CA TYR A 268 7.91 19.01 4.28
C TYR A 268 8.74 20.30 4.22
N GLY A 269 8.18 21.40 3.69
CA GLY A 269 8.88 22.64 3.39
C GLY A 269 9.64 22.59 2.07
N GLU A 270 9.98 23.76 1.50
CA GLU A 270 10.61 23.89 0.18
C GLU A 270 11.92 23.10 0.08
N GLU A 271 12.79 23.21 1.09
CA GLU A 271 14.12 22.58 1.04
C GLU A 271 14.05 21.05 1.00
N LYS A 272 13.21 20.42 1.83
CA LYS A 272 13.07 18.96 1.89
C LYS A 272 12.10 18.45 0.83
N GLY A 273 10.94 19.07 0.70
CA GLY A 273 9.87 18.62 -0.19
C GLY A 273 10.28 18.63 -1.67
N SER A 274 11.11 19.62 -2.11
CA SER A 274 11.62 19.67 -3.48
C SER A 274 12.64 18.55 -3.80
N LYS A 275 13.28 17.98 -2.78
CA LYS A 275 14.31 16.95 -2.92
C LYS A 275 13.76 15.52 -2.86
N ILE A 276 12.53 15.32 -2.37
CA ILE A 276 11.91 13.98 -2.30
C ILE A 276 11.76 13.41 -3.71
N ARG A 277 12.29 12.21 -3.91
CA ARG A 277 12.30 11.52 -5.22
C ARG A 277 11.22 10.46 -5.34
N TYR A 278 10.84 9.85 -4.23
CA TYR A 278 9.84 8.79 -4.21
C TYR A 278 8.77 9.11 -3.18
N ALA A 279 7.52 8.87 -3.54
CA ALA A 279 6.41 9.12 -2.64
C ALA A 279 5.29 8.09 -2.77
N GLU A 280 4.47 8.03 -1.74
CA GLU A 280 3.15 7.44 -1.72
C GLU A 280 2.13 8.54 -1.47
N ALA A 281 0.91 8.36 -2.00
CA ALA A 281 -0.15 9.34 -1.84
C ALA A 281 -1.49 8.65 -1.53
N LEU A 282 -2.29 9.28 -0.69
CA LEU A 282 -3.58 8.78 -0.25
C LEU A 282 -4.64 9.87 -0.39
N MET A 283 -5.83 9.47 -0.80
CA MET A 283 -7.02 10.30 -0.84
C MET A 283 -7.96 9.91 0.29
N LEU A 284 -8.45 10.88 1.04
CA LEU A 284 -9.41 10.65 2.10
C LEU A 284 -10.77 10.25 1.52
N SER A 285 -11.34 9.16 2.01
CA SER A 285 -12.72 8.78 1.73
C SER A 285 -13.69 9.70 2.46
N GLU A 286 -14.83 10.00 1.84
CA GLU A 286 -15.96 10.68 2.51
C GLU A 286 -16.64 9.80 3.56
N TYR A 287 -16.36 8.48 3.53
CA TYR A 287 -16.88 7.48 4.48
C TYR A 287 -15.84 7.22 5.56
N GLY A 288 -16.29 7.06 6.79
CA GLY A 288 -15.41 6.87 7.94
C GLY A 288 -15.10 8.17 8.68
N LYS A 289 -14.14 8.10 9.61
CA LYS A 289 -13.67 9.25 10.37
C LYS A 289 -12.91 10.21 9.43
N GLN A 290 -13.18 11.51 9.57
CA GLN A 290 -12.57 12.51 8.73
C GLN A 290 -11.25 13.02 9.32
N LEU A 291 -10.28 13.26 8.45
CA LEU A 291 -9.06 13.98 8.79
C LEU A 291 -9.33 15.48 8.77
N THR A 292 -8.77 16.16 9.75
CA THR A 292 -8.75 17.63 9.85
C THR A 292 -7.31 18.10 10.01
N ASP A 293 -7.06 19.40 9.83
CA ASP A 293 -5.74 19.96 10.05
C ASP A 293 -5.22 19.72 11.48
N GLU A 294 -6.15 19.59 12.46
CA GLU A 294 -5.81 19.35 13.85
C GLU A 294 -5.39 17.90 14.16
N ASN A 295 -5.90 16.91 13.40
CA ASN A 295 -5.67 15.49 13.69
C ASN A 295 -4.81 14.76 12.64
N LYS A 296 -4.58 15.34 11.48
CA LYS A 296 -3.87 14.73 10.36
C LYS A 296 -2.48 14.24 10.76
N ASP A 297 -1.73 15.06 11.48
CA ASP A 297 -0.38 14.71 11.93
C ASP A 297 -0.38 13.63 13.04
N THR A 298 -1.52 13.44 13.72
CA THR A 298 -1.67 12.32 14.67
C THR A 298 -1.79 11.00 13.92
N TYR A 299 -2.54 10.96 12.80
CA TYR A 299 -2.72 9.77 11.98
C TYR A 299 -1.53 9.51 11.04
N PHE A 300 -0.87 10.55 10.56
CA PHE A 300 0.25 10.46 9.60
C PHE A 300 1.42 11.34 10.06
N PRO A 301 2.15 10.91 11.11
CA PRO A 301 3.16 11.72 11.83
C PRO A 301 4.55 11.75 11.16
N PHE A 302 4.67 11.52 9.85
CA PHE A 302 5.93 11.42 9.12
C PHE A 302 5.99 12.29 7.87
#